data_b58c28aec5ef6afcd5e0059d6485754c
#
_entry.id   b58c28aec5ef6afcd5e0059d6485754c
#
_cell.length_a   1.000
_cell.length_b   1.000
_cell.length_c   1.000
_cell.angle_alpha   90.00
_cell.angle_beta   90.00
_cell.angle_gamma   90.00
#
_symmetry.space_group_name_H-M   'P 1'
#
loop_
_entity.id
_entity.type
_entity.pdbx_description
1 polymer ?
#
loop_
_entity_poly.entity_id
_entity_poly.type
_entity_poly.pdbx_seq_one_letter_code
_entity_poly.pdbx_strand_id
1 'polypeptide(L)'
;MREFEPDRPDLTNNPFTVDAGHVQFESDLFNYSLSRPDQDGTVTEKFLFGSTNVRVGITNNTELQFLLQPINAVRTRFKNPAMTTWDAGPDVLEITGKYNFYGNDTFEKPGSTALGVIPFIDIPTVHNGVGEDHVQGGVDVPFAIKLSDKAELELMTEYDFIKNNQGSGYHVEYFNSGSFEYEITSKFSTYVEVATLFGNEDPSGGIVTIGTGLLYQPNGNTQIDVGSNFGVTRASDRINPFVGLTKRF
;
A
#
# COMPACT_ATOMS: atom_id res chain seq x y z
N MET A 1 23.30 -8.70 6.53
CA MET A 1 22.02 -8.20 6.05
C MET A 1 21.55 -7.11 7.02
N ARG A 2 21.00 -6.06 6.49
CA ARG A 2 20.38 -4.96 7.27
C ARG A 2 19.17 -5.44 8.06
N GLU A 3 18.64 -4.60 8.92
CA GLU A 3 17.38 -4.81 9.59
C GLU A 3 16.28 -5.14 8.56
N PHE A 4 15.27 -5.84 8.97
CA PHE A 4 14.21 -6.32 8.08
C PHE A 4 13.08 -5.30 8.11
N GLU A 5 12.99 -4.48 7.06
CA GLU A 5 12.05 -3.36 6.91
C GLU A 5 11.13 -3.60 5.70
N PRO A 6 10.03 -4.34 5.88
CA PRO A 6 8.99 -4.46 4.85
C PRO A 6 8.24 -3.15 4.62
N ASP A 7 7.67 -2.96 3.42
CA ASP A 7 6.69 -1.90 3.18
C ASP A 7 5.29 -2.26 3.74
N ARG A 8 5.06 -3.53 4.05
CA ARG A 8 3.84 -4.00 4.72
C ARG A 8 3.92 -3.84 6.24
N PRO A 9 2.75 -3.70 6.95
CA PRO A 9 1.36 -3.86 6.48
C PRO A 9 0.59 -2.57 6.16
N ASP A 10 1.14 -1.41 6.49
CA ASP A 10 0.47 -0.10 6.35
C ASP A 10 0.47 0.40 4.89
N LEU A 11 -0.14 1.55 4.66
CA LEU A 11 -0.20 2.21 3.35
C LEU A 11 1.00 3.14 3.13
N THR A 12 1.82 3.33 4.16
CA THR A 12 3.01 4.19 4.13
C THR A 12 4.20 3.36 3.69
N ASN A 13 4.69 3.58 2.47
CA ASN A 13 5.96 2.98 2.04
C ASN A 13 7.12 3.55 2.85
N ASN A 14 8.08 2.70 3.19
CA ASN A 14 9.30 3.12 3.88
C ASN A 14 10.43 3.48 2.89
N PRO A 15 11.48 4.23 3.33
CA PRO A 15 12.60 4.60 2.47
C PRO A 15 13.66 3.51 2.30
N PHE A 16 13.53 2.35 2.95
CA PHE A 16 14.57 1.32 3.00
C PHE A 16 14.50 0.39 1.80
N THR A 17 15.68 -0.01 1.30
CA THR A 17 15.81 -0.95 0.18
C THR A 17 16.29 -2.32 0.66
N VAL A 18 15.86 -3.36 -0.04
CA VAL A 18 16.36 -4.72 0.15
C VAL A 18 17.86 -4.77 -0.16
N ASP A 19 18.64 -5.53 0.60
CA ASP A 19 20.07 -5.70 0.38
C ASP A 19 20.39 -6.19 -1.04
N ALA A 20 21.50 -5.71 -1.61
CA ALA A 20 21.94 -6.09 -2.96
C ALA A 20 22.05 -7.62 -3.11
N GLY A 21 21.43 -8.15 -4.15
CA GLY A 21 21.42 -9.59 -4.45
C GLY A 21 20.42 -10.41 -3.64
N HIS A 22 19.60 -9.79 -2.81
CA HIS A 22 18.52 -10.45 -2.07
C HIS A 22 17.16 -10.17 -2.72
N VAL A 23 16.20 -11.04 -2.43
CA VAL A 23 14.82 -10.92 -2.90
C VAL A 23 13.88 -10.99 -1.70
N GLN A 24 12.86 -10.13 -1.69
CA GLN A 24 11.82 -10.09 -0.69
C GLN A 24 10.45 -10.21 -1.35
N PHE A 25 9.59 -11.03 -0.78
CA PHE A 25 8.19 -11.18 -1.20
C PHE A 25 7.31 -10.63 -0.10
N GLU A 26 6.42 -9.72 -0.46
CA GLU A 26 5.42 -9.14 0.43
C GLU A 26 4.04 -9.42 -0.15
N SER A 27 3.26 -10.24 0.52
CA SER A 27 2.01 -10.74 -0.04
C SER A 27 0.82 -10.48 0.86
N ASP A 28 -0.24 -9.87 0.27
CA ASP A 28 -1.59 -9.99 0.80
C ASP A 28 -2.10 -11.41 0.58
N LEU A 29 -2.11 -12.22 1.62
CA LEU A 29 -2.75 -13.54 1.54
C LEU A 29 -4.26 -13.39 1.32
N PHE A 30 -4.84 -12.40 1.98
CA PHE A 30 -6.23 -11.99 1.82
C PHE A 30 -6.39 -10.52 2.19
N ASN A 31 -7.13 -9.77 1.36
CA ASN A 31 -7.52 -8.40 1.61
C ASN A 31 -8.98 -8.24 1.18
N TYR A 32 -9.80 -7.64 2.04
CA TYR A 32 -11.21 -7.39 1.80
C TYR A 32 -11.52 -5.93 2.00
N SER A 33 -12.26 -5.33 1.08
CA SER A 33 -12.72 -3.95 1.20
C SER A 33 -14.23 -3.86 1.04
N LEU A 34 -14.87 -3.05 1.87
CA LEU A 34 -16.30 -2.78 1.85
C LEU A 34 -16.54 -1.28 1.72
N SER A 35 -17.09 -0.86 0.58
CA SER A 35 -17.45 0.54 0.39
C SER A 35 -18.61 1.01 1.29
N ARG A 36 -18.75 2.30 1.46
CA ARG A 36 -19.99 2.89 1.94
C ARG A 36 -21.01 2.89 0.79
N PRO A 37 -22.34 2.88 1.11
CA PRO A 37 -23.35 3.10 0.07
C PRO A 37 -23.12 4.47 -0.60
N ASP A 38 -23.09 4.48 -1.93
CA ASP A 38 -23.09 5.72 -2.71
C ASP A 38 -24.44 6.45 -2.68
N GLN A 39 -24.62 7.49 -3.50
CA GLN A 39 -25.84 8.27 -3.56
C GLN A 39 -27.07 7.46 -4.01
N ASP A 40 -26.86 6.41 -4.83
CA ASP A 40 -27.88 5.50 -5.33
C ASP A 40 -28.08 4.29 -4.41
N GLY A 41 -27.30 4.19 -3.35
CA GLY A 41 -27.31 3.10 -2.38
C GLY A 41 -26.57 1.86 -2.87
N THR A 42 -25.70 1.99 -3.87
CA THR A 42 -24.82 0.93 -4.36
C THR A 42 -23.71 0.66 -3.35
N VAL A 43 -23.38 -0.61 -3.16
CA VAL A 43 -22.29 -1.05 -2.28
C VAL A 43 -21.36 -1.96 -3.07
N THR A 44 -20.05 -1.66 -2.99
CA THR A 44 -19.00 -2.45 -3.62
C THR A 44 -18.20 -3.19 -2.55
N GLU A 45 -17.92 -4.45 -2.82
CA GLU A 45 -17.05 -5.31 -2.02
C GLU A 45 -15.91 -5.79 -2.93
N LYS A 46 -14.68 -5.60 -2.49
CA LYS A 46 -13.49 -6.09 -3.20
C LYS A 46 -12.83 -7.19 -2.39
N PHE A 47 -12.38 -8.21 -3.08
CA PHE A 47 -11.67 -9.37 -2.52
C PHE A 47 -10.39 -9.55 -3.29
N LEU A 48 -9.26 -9.42 -2.63
CA LEU A 48 -7.94 -9.57 -3.22
C LEU A 48 -7.24 -10.76 -2.57
N PHE A 49 -6.69 -11.65 -3.41
CA PHE A 49 -5.99 -12.84 -2.96
C PHE A 49 -4.62 -12.93 -3.62
N GLY A 50 -3.58 -13.08 -2.79
CA GLY A 50 -2.23 -13.32 -3.27
C GLY A 50 -1.60 -12.13 -4.02
N SER A 51 -2.07 -10.90 -3.77
CA SER A 51 -1.35 -9.71 -4.23
C SER A 51 0.05 -9.76 -3.67
N THR A 52 1.05 -9.70 -4.53
CA THR A 52 2.43 -9.93 -4.11
C THR A 52 3.36 -8.90 -4.74
N ASN A 53 4.03 -8.14 -3.89
CA ASN A 53 5.14 -7.28 -4.27
C ASN A 53 6.45 -8.09 -4.17
N VAL A 54 7.14 -8.23 -5.30
CA VAL A 54 8.45 -8.87 -5.39
C VAL A 54 9.50 -7.78 -5.43
N ARG A 55 10.26 -7.62 -4.36
CA ARG A 55 11.32 -6.62 -4.20
C ARG A 55 12.68 -7.25 -4.45
N VAL A 56 13.50 -6.66 -5.31
CA VAL A 56 14.82 -7.17 -5.71
C VAL A 56 15.87 -6.11 -5.45
N GLY A 57 16.78 -6.34 -4.51
CA GLY A 57 17.89 -5.46 -4.20
C GLY A 57 18.95 -5.47 -5.33
N ILE A 58 19.13 -4.33 -5.99
CA ILE A 58 20.09 -4.19 -7.10
C ILE A 58 21.43 -3.67 -6.61
N THR A 59 21.39 -2.63 -5.79
CA THR A 59 22.56 -2.05 -5.11
C THR A 59 22.24 -1.83 -3.63
N ASN A 60 23.16 -1.28 -2.87
CA ASN A 60 22.90 -0.96 -1.47
C ASN A 60 21.82 0.14 -1.27
N ASN A 61 21.50 0.90 -2.31
CA ASN A 61 20.59 2.01 -2.24
C ASN A 61 19.46 1.95 -3.27
N THR A 62 19.40 0.89 -4.09
CA THR A 62 18.43 0.78 -5.19
C THR A 62 17.82 -0.59 -5.21
N GLU A 63 16.53 -0.67 -5.36
CA GLU A 63 15.80 -1.90 -5.65
C GLU A 63 14.80 -1.70 -6.79
N LEU A 64 14.41 -2.81 -7.41
CA LEU A 64 13.26 -2.90 -8.32
C LEU A 64 12.16 -3.71 -7.64
N GLN A 65 10.92 -3.32 -7.89
CA GLN A 65 9.77 -4.01 -7.34
C GLN A 65 8.77 -4.33 -8.46
N PHE A 66 8.02 -5.41 -8.29
CA PHE A 66 6.98 -5.86 -9.20
C PHE A 66 5.77 -6.27 -8.38
N LEU A 67 4.72 -5.45 -8.38
CA LEU A 67 3.45 -5.79 -7.74
C LEU A 67 2.57 -6.55 -8.73
N LEU A 68 2.18 -7.74 -8.33
CA LEU A 68 1.31 -8.65 -9.07
C LEU A 68 0.02 -8.85 -8.30
N GLN A 69 -1.12 -8.62 -8.94
CA GLN A 69 -2.45 -8.84 -8.34
C GLN A 69 -3.22 -9.91 -9.16
N PRO A 70 -2.95 -11.19 -8.93
CA PRO A 70 -3.44 -12.26 -9.79
C PRO A 70 -4.95 -12.52 -9.66
N ILE A 71 -5.52 -12.29 -8.49
CA ILE A 71 -6.94 -12.58 -8.22
C ILE A 71 -7.57 -11.39 -7.50
N ASN A 72 -8.32 -10.61 -8.27
CA ASN A 72 -9.16 -9.53 -7.78
C ASN A 72 -10.61 -9.87 -8.13
N ALA A 73 -11.51 -9.86 -7.15
CA ALA A 73 -12.93 -10.10 -7.35
C ALA A 73 -13.76 -8.96 -6.76
N VAL A 74 -14.66 -8.42 -7.55
CA VAL A 74 -15.51 -7.29 -7.19
C VAL A 74 -16.95 -7.70 -7.20
N ARG A 75 -17.64 -7.50 -6.08
CA ARG A 75 -19.09 -7.67 -5.95
C ARG A 75 -19.76 -6.31 -5.82
N THR A 76 -20.60 -5.96 -6.78
CA THR A 76 -21.39 -4.73 -6.74
C THR A 76 -22.85 -5.05 -6.48
N ARG A 77 -23.41 -4.47 -5.43
CA ARG A 77 -24.81 -4.60 -5.04
C ARG A 77 -25.53 -3.28 -5.29
N PHE A 78 -26.39 -3.29 -6.30
CA PHE A 78 -27.27 -2.17 -6.65
C PHE A 78 -28.57 -2.23 -5.84
N LYS A 79 -29.07 -1.07 -5.44
CA LYS A 79 -30.32 -0.96 -4.71
C LYS A 79 -31.53 -0.81 -5.64
N ASN A 80 -31.39 -0.07 -6.72
CA ASN A 80 -32.47 0.23 -7.68
C ASN A 80 -31.98 0.13 -9.14
N PRO A 81 -32.35 -0.92 -9.92
CA PRO A 81 -33.07 -2.11 -9.47
C PRO A 81 -32.20 -2.98 -8.56
N ALA A 82 -32.80 -3.74 -7.67
CA ALA A 82 -32.06 -4.64 -6.80
C ALA A 82 -31.37 -5.74 -7.63
N MET A 83 -30.06 -5.61 -7.77
CA MET A 83 -29.22 -6.52 -8.59
C MET A 83 -27.85 -6.67 -7.91
N THR A 84 -27.23 -7.81 -8.17
CA THR A 84 -25.82 -8.04 -7.74
C THR A 84 -25.03 -8.52 -8.94
N THR A 85 -23.89 -7.91 -9.19
CA THR A 85 -22.92 -8.35 -10.19
C THR A 85 -21.65 -8.86 -9.52
N TRP A 86 -20.93 -9.70 -10.24
CA TRP A 86 -19.61 -10.17 -9.90
C TRP A 86 -18.70 -10.05 -11.10
N ASP A 87 -17.55 -9.45 -10.89
CA ASP A 87 -16.47 -9.37 -11.86
C ASP A 87 -15.21 -9.89 -11.19
N ALA A 88 -14.35 -10.61 -11.92
CA ALA A 88 -13.12 -11.15 -11.39
C ALA A 88 -12.05 -11.26 -12.48
N GLY A 89 -10.81 -11.01 -12.09
CA GLY A 89 -9.66 -11.09 -12.98
C GLY A 89 -8.36 -10.60 -12.29
N PRO A 90 -7.24 -10.68 -12.98
CA PRO A 90 -6.04 -9.98 -12.55
C PRO A 90 -6.23 -8.48 -12.70
N ASP A 91 -5.49 -7.73 -11.89
CA ASP A 91 -5.41 -6.28 -11.95
C ASP A 91 -4.15 -5.81 -12.71
N VAL A 92 -3.65 -4.63 -12.44
CA VAL A 92 -2.45 -4.06 -13.04
C VAL A 92 -1.18 -4.84 -12.68
N LEU A 93 -0.15 -4.67 -13.50
CA LEU A 93 1.24 -4.91 -13.13
C LEU A 93 1.86 -3.56 -12.78
N GLU A 94 2.21 -3.35 -11.52
CA GLU A 94 3.01 -2.18 -11.14
C GLU A 94 4.49 -2.52 -11.19
N ILE A 95 5.27 -1.62 -11.76
CA ILE A 95 6.74 -1.68 -11.79
C ILE A 95 7.26 -0.45 -11.06
N THR A 96 8.04 -0.69 -10.03
CA THR A 96 8.53 0.34 -9.12
C THR A 96 10.04 0.32 -9.02
N GLY A 97 10.66 1.49 -8.95
CA GLY A 97 12.06 1.66 -8.61
C GLY A 97 12.18 2.42 -7.28
N LYS A 98 12.79 1.83 -6.26
CA LYS A 98 13.06 2.54 -5.00
C LYS A 98 14.53 2.93 -4.91
N TYR A 99 14.79 4.18 -4.56
CA TYR A 99 16.13 4.71 -4.30
C TYR A 99 16.18 5.36 -2.92
N ASN A 100 17.06 4.84 -2.07
CA ASN A 100 17.33 5.42 -0.75
C ASN A 100 18.44 6.47 -0.88
N PHE A 101 18.14 7.73 -0.56
CA PHE A 101 19.13 8.82 -0.55
C PHE A 101 20.11 8.68 0.61
N TYR A 102 19.59 8.31 1.78
CA TYR A 102 20.37 8.05 3.01
C TYR A 102 19.49 7.31 4.04
N GLY A 103 20.14 6.69 4.99
CA GLY A 103 19.50 6.04 6.14
C GLY A 103 19.61 4.52 6.15
N ASN A 104 19.68 3.85 5.00
CA ASN A 104 19.75 2.39 4.92
C ASN A 104 20.72 1.72 5.91
N ASP A 105 21.91 2.30 6.09
CA ASP A 105 22.98 1.75 6.92
C ASP A 105 23.23 2.56 8.21
N THR A 106 22.38 3.54 8.52
CA THR A 106 22.58 4.48 9.64
C THR A 106 21.35 4.72 10.50
N PHE A 107 20.26 3.98 10.24
CA PHE A 107 19.00 4.10 10.97
C PHE A 107 18.96 3.22 12.22
N GLU A 108 19.92 3.44 13.14
CA GLU A 108 20.11 2.57 14.30
C GLU A 108 19.73 3.24 15.64
N LYS A 109 19.79 4.56 15.72
CA LYS A 109 19.71 5.29 17.01
C LYS A 109 18.52 6.26 17.01
N PRO A 110 17.94 6.52 18.18
CA PRO A 110 16.95 7.58 18.32
C PRO A 110 17.44 8.91 17.73
N GLY A 111 16.61 9.53 16.89
CA GLY A 111 16.93 10.72 16.10
C GLY A 111 17.54 10.44 14.72
N SER A 112 17.86 9.18 14.36
CA SER A 112 18.24 8.81 13.00
C SER A 112 17.05 9.01 12.06
N THR A 113 17.36 9.41 10.82
CA THR A 113 16.37 9.62 9.77
C THR A 113 16.79 8.89 8.50
N ALA A 114 15.80 8.59 7.65
CA ALA A 114 16.02 8.04 6.32
C ALA A 114 15.09 8.72 5.31
N LEU A 115 15.52 8.82 4.05
CA LEU A 115 14.76 9.42 2.96
C LEU A 115 14.93 8.60 1.68
N GLY A 116 13.83 8.37 0.98
CA GLY A 116 13.81 7.69 -0.31
C GLY A 116 12.96 8.39 -1.36
N VAL A 117 12.97 7.83 -2.55
CA VAL A 117 12.06 8.17 -3.64
C VAL A 117 11.66 6.88 -4.36
N ILE A 118 10.39 6.79 -4.76
CA ILE A 118 9.81 5.58 -5.31
C ILE A 118 8.96 5.96 -6.55
N PRO A 119 9.55 6.17 -7.74
CA PRO A 119 8.78 6.27 -8.97
C PRO A 119 8.18 4.91 -9.34
N PHE A 120 6.93 4.93 -9.82
CA PHE A 120 6.23 3.73 -10.26
C PHE A 120 5.40 3.96 -11.53
N ILE A 121 5.07 2.87 -12.19
CA ILE A 121 4.20 2.83 -13.36
C ILE A 121 3.27 1.62 -13.27
N ASP A 122 1.99 1.86 -13.47
CA ASP A 122 0.93 0.86 -13.57
C ASP A 122 0.65 0.54 -15.02
N ILE A 123 0.81 -0.73 -15.35
CA ILE A 123 0.57 -1.25 -16.70
C ILE A 123 -0.68 -2.12 -16.65
N PRO A 124 -1.76 -1.76 -17.37
CA PRO A 124 -2.96 -2.59 -17.43
C PRO A 124 -2.65 -3.95 -18.04
N THR A 125 -3.01 -5.03 -17.33
CA THR A 125 -2.76 -6.40 -17.80
C THR A 125 -3.93 -6.97 -18.60
N VAL A 126 -5.14 -6.50 -18.34
CA VAL A 126 -6.39 -6.96 -18.99
C VAL A 126 -7.45 -5.87 -19.02
N HIS A 127 -8.30 -5.93 -20.05
CA HIS A 127 -9.45 -5.03 -20.21
C HIS A 127 -10.77 -5.77 -19.90
N ASN A 128 -10.96 -6.18 -18.65
CA ASN A 128 -12.13 -6.99 -18.25
C ASN A 128 -13.03 -6.34 -17.17
N GLY A 129 -12.84 -5.06 -16.88
CA GLY A 129 -13.66 -4.30 -15.94
C GLY A 129 -13.35 -4.50 -14.45
N VAL A 130 -12.23 -5.16 -14.11
CA VAL A 130 -11.82 -5.38 -12.71
C VAL A 130 -10.63 -4.53 -12.31
N GLY A 131 -9.76 -4.15 -13.24
CA GLY A 131 -8.59 -3.31 -13.02
C GLY A 131 -8.61 -2.05 -13.88
N GLU A 132 -7.56 -1.27 -13.74
CA GLU A 132 -7.35 -0.08 -14.57
C GLU A 132 -7.10 -0.48 -16.04
N ASP A 133 -7.63 0.28 -16.97
CA ASP A 133 -7.51 0.02 -18.41
C ASP A 133 -6.53 0.95 -19.14
N HIS A 134 -5.89 1.86 -18.39
CA HIS A 134 -4.93 2.83 -18.88
C HIS A 134 -3.63 2.78 -18.06
N VAL A 135 -2.54 3.14 -18.72
CA VAL A 135 -1.26 3.32 -18.01
C VAL A 135 -1.39 4.52 -17.09
N GLN A 136 -1.00 4.32 -15.83
CA GLN A 136 -0.94 5.34 -14.80
C GLN A 136 0.45 5.30 -14.16
N GLY A 137 0.71 6.12 -13.17
CA GLY A 137 1.95 6.07 -12.44
C GLY A 137 2.18 7.33 -11.62
N GLY A 138 3.19 7.29 -10.79
CA GLY A 138 3.42 8.35 -9.84
C GLY A 138 4.81 8.31 -9.23
N VAL A 139 4.93 9.01 -8.12
CA VAL A 139 6.15 9.05 -7.32
C VAL A 139 5.82 9.23 -5.85
N ASP A 140 6.36 8.35 -5.00
CA ASP A 140 6.32 8.46 -3.54
C ASP A 140 7.64 9.04 -3.03
N VAL A 141 7.53 9.80 -1.95
CA VAL A 141 8.67 10.32 -1.20
C VAL A 141 8.52 9.92 0.26
N PRO A 142 8.99 8.73 0.64
CA PRO A 142 8.96 8.25 2.01
C PRO A 142 10.09 8.83 2.84
N PHE A 143 9.77 9.14 4.10
CA PHE A 143 10.69 9.60 5.11
C PHE A 143 10.44 8.85 6.42
N ALA A 144 11.50 8.38 7.08
CA ALA A 144 11.43 7.72 8.37
C ALA A 144 12.25 8.43 9.44
N ILE A 145 11.79 8.39 10.68
CA ILE A 145 12.51 8.87 11.86
C ILE A 145 12.38 7.87 13.02
N LYS A 146 13.50 7.43 13.55
CA LYS A 146 13.57 6.59 14.75
C LYS A 146 13.38 7.46 15.99
N LEU A 147 12.25 7.35 16.65
CA LEU A 147 11.91 8.15 17.83
C LEU A 147 12.54 7.59 19.11
N SER A 148 12.64 6.27 19.19
CA SER A 148 13.27 5.55 20.29
C SER A 148 13.77 4.20 19.81
N ASP A 149 14.37 3.38 20.69
CA ASP A 149 14.76 2.01 20.36
C ASP A 149 13.55 1.10 20.04
N LYS A 150 12.33 1.57 20.30
CA LYS A 150 11.07 0.81 20.11
C LYS A 150 10.01 1.53 19.31
N ALA A 151 10.25 2.75 18.89
CA ALA A 151 9.24 3.56 18.24
C ALA A 151 9.81 4.25 17.01
N GLU A 152 9.06 4.18 15.93
CA GLU A 152 9.37 4.75 14.66
C GLU A 152 8.17 5.52 14.10
N LEU A 153 8.45 6.56 13.33
CA LEU A 153 7.46 7.32 12.59
C LEU A 153 7.87 7.37 11.13
N GLU A 154 7.01 6.88 10.27
CA GLU A 154 7.13 6.99 8.83
C GLU A 154 6.13 7.99 8.28
N LEU A 155 6.55 8.77 7.30
CA LEU A 155 5.74 9.76 6.61
C LEU A 155 5.93 9.58 5.11
N MET A 156 4.87 9.69 4.33
CA MET A 156 4.95 9.61 2.88
C MET A 156 4.06 10.66 2.22
N THR A 157 4.54 11.22 1.13
CA THR A 157 3.74 11.96 0.17
C THR A 157 3.89 11.33 -1.21
N GLU A 158 2.79 11.21 -1.93
CA GLU A 158 2.72 10.57 -3.24
C GLU A 158 1.97 11.48 -4.21
N TYR A 159 2.41 11.48 -5.45
CA TYR A 159 1.82 12.22 -6.56
C TYR A 159 1.49 11.24 -7.67
N ASP A 160 0.20 11.05 -7.92
CA ASP A 160 -0.30 10.11 -8.93
C ASP A 160 -0.83 10.83 -10.15
N PHE A 161 -0.46 10.33 -11.32
CA PHE A 161 -1.00 10.76 -12.59
C PHE A 161 -2.07 9.77 -13.04
N ILE A 162 -3.31 10.07 -12.68
CA ILE A 162 -4.47 9.19 -12.85
C ILE A 162 -5.26 9.61 -14.08
N LYS A 163 -5.71 8.64 -14.87
CA LYS A 163 -6.56 8.85 -16.04
C LYS A 163 -7.90 9.44 -15.62
N ASN A 164 -8.33 10.51 -16.28
CA ASN A 164 -9.64 11.13 -16.04
C ASN A 164 -10.78 10.13 -16.32
N ASN A 165 -11.76 10.05 -15.45
CA ASN A 165 -12.98 9.26 -15.62
C ASN A 165 -13.80 9.76 -16.82
N GLN A 166 -13.73 11.05 -17.14
CA GLN A 166 -14.43 11.64 -18.27
C GLN A 166 -13.47 12.43 -19.17
N GLY A 167 -13.63 12.26 -20.48
CA GLY A 167 -12.80 12.96 -21.46
C GLY A 167 -11.43 12.34 -21.67
N SER A 168 -10.50 13.15 -22.20
CA SER A 168 -9.11 12.74 -22.43
C SER A 168 -8.18 13.44 -21.44
N GLY A 169 -7.06 12.81 -21.12
CA GLY A 169 -6.03 13.39 -20.26
C GLY A 169 -5.95 12.72 -18.90
N TYR A 170 -5.17 13.34 -18.04
CA TYR A 170 -4.86 12.87 -16.68
C TYR A 170 -5.04 14.03 -15.72
N HIS A 171 -5.37 13.71 -14.47
CA HIS A 171 -5.30 14.61 -13.32
C HIS A 171 -4.26 14.13 -12.33
N VAL A 172 -3.98 14.95 -11.34
CA VAL A 172 -3.04 14.60 -10.27
C VAL A 172 -3.84 14.34 -9.00
N GLU A 173 -3.60 13.17 -8.41
CA GLU A 173 -4.03 12.86 -7.06
C GLU A 173 -2.85 13.02 -6.09
N TYR A 174 -3.17 13.30 -4.83
CA TYR A 174 -2.19 13.51 -3.77
C TYR A 174 -2.50 12.57 -2.63
N PHE A 175 -1.68 11.54 -2.46
CA PHE A 175 -1.76 10.68 -1.30
C PHE A 175 -0.74 11.12 -0.26
N ASN A 176 -1.14 11.18 1.01
CA ASN A 176 -0.24 11.46 2.11
C ASN A 176 -0.58 10.54 3.27
N SER A 177 0.43 9.99 3.90
CA SER A 177 0.26 9.11 5.04
C SER A 177 1.32 9.34 6.13
N GLY A 178 1.00 8.86 7.31
CA GLY A 178 1.92 8.81 8.43
C GLY A 178 1.58 7.65 9.33
N SER A 179 2.56 6.78 9.55
CA SER A 179 2.47 5.57 10.35
C SER A 179 3.39 5.66 11.55
N PHE A 180 2.87 5.35 12.72
CA PHE A 180 3.63 5.21 13.95
C PHE A 180 3.66 3.74 14.34
N GLU A 181 4.85 3.14 14.29
CA GLU A 181 5.09 1.77 14.74
C GLU A 181 5.67 1.76 16.16
N TYR A 182 5.27 0.74 16.92
CA TYR A 182 5.77 0.49 18.28
C TYR A 182 6.08 -0.99 18.50
N GLU A 183 7.34 -1.29 18.84
CA GLU A 183 7.79 -2.62 19.25
C GLU A 183 7.30 -2.96 20.65
N ILE A 184 6.33 -3.88 20.75
CA ILE A 184 5.80 -4.40 22.02
C ILE A 184 6.82 -5.36 22.64
N THR A 185 7.34 -6.26 21.85
CA THR A 185 8.41 -7.22 22.17
C THR A 185 9.31 -7.42 20.95
N SER A 186 10.47 -8.04 21.11
CA SER A 186 11.38 -8.36 19.99
C SER A 186 10.77 -9.20 18.84
N LYS A 187 9.50 -9.57 18.92
CA LYS A 187 8.79 -10.35 17.89
C LYS A 187 7.43 -9.80 17.52
N PHE A 188 6.92 -8.86 18.28
CA PHE A 188 5.59 -8.29 18.07
C PHE A 188 5.65 -6.78 18.06
N SER A 189 5.16 -6.22 16.99
CA SER A 189 4.95 -4.77 16.82
C SER A 189 3.48 -4.47 16.53
N THR A 190 3.10 -3.23 16.68
CA THR A 190 1.81 -2.67 16.30
C THR A 190 2.01 -1.31 15.69
N TYR A 191 1.10 -0.91 14.83
CA TYR A 191 1.12 0.43 14.25
C TYR A 191 -0.23 1.11 14.31
N VAL A 192 -0.21 2.43 14.17
CA VAL A 192 -1.38 3.27 13.91
C VAL A 192 -1.01 4.24 12.80
N GLU A 193 -1.83 4.27 11.76
CA GLU A 193 -1.63 5.08 10.57
C GLU A 193 -2.79 6.02 10.31
N VAL A 194 -2.50 7.17 9.71
CA VAL A 194 -3.50 8.05 9.07
C VAL A 194 -3.07 8.24 7.63
N ALA A 195 -3.99 7.96 6.70
CA ALA A 195 -3.78 8.16 5.28
C ALA A 195 -4.87 9.05 4.68
N THR A 196 -4.48 9.86 3.70
CA THR A 196 -5.38 10.82 3.03
C THR A 196 -5.12 10.82 1.52
N LEU A 197 -6.19 10.85 0.71
CA LEU A 197 -6.12 11.02 -0.73
C LEU A 197 -6.99 12.21 -1.14
N PHE A 198 -6.41 13.13 -1.90
CA PHE A 198 -7.08 14.32 -2.44
C PHE A 198 -6.82 14.45 -3.94
N GLY A 199 -7.68 15.17 -4.63
CA GLY A 199 -7.57 15.37 -6.08
C GLY A 199 -8.32 14.32 -6.89
N ASN A 200 -8.87 13.29 -6.22
CA ASN A 200 -9.71 12.29 -6.84
C ASN A 200 -11.00 12.91 -7.42
N GLU A 201 -11.53 12.30 -8.46
CA GLU A 201 -12.76 12.75 -9.13
C GLU A 201 -14.05 12.28 -8.42
N ASP A 202 -13.96 11.70 -7.21
CA ASP A 202 -15.13 11.27 -6.44
C ASP A 202 -15.92 12.50 -5.91
N PRO A 203 -17.20 12.62 -6.27
CA PRO A 203 -18.05 13.72 -5.80
C PRO A 203 -18.26 13.72 -4.28
N SER A 204 -17.94 12.63 -3.59
CA SER A 204 -17.98 12.54 -2.13
C SER A 204 -16.79 13.23 -1.44
N GLY A 205 -15.79 13.67 -2.21
CA GLY A 205 -14.59 14.39 -1.74
C GLY A 205 -13.41 13.51 -1.43
N GLY A 206 -12.46 14.03 -0.67
CA GLY A 206 -11.22 13.33 -0.30
C GLY A 206 -11.44 12.11 0.58
N ILE A 207 -10.55 11.15 0.45
CA ILE A 207 -10.51 9.93 1.25
C ILE A 207 -9.62 10.17 2.48
N VAL A 208 -10.10 9.77 3.66
CA VAL A 208 -9.32 9.74 4.90
C VAL A 208 -9.56 8.40 5.58
N THR A 209 -8.48 7.70 5.90
CA THR A 209 -8.48 6.40 6.58
C THR A 209 -7.60 6.41 7.82
N ILE A 210 -7.95 5.56 8.78
CA ILE A 210 -7.12 5.23 9.93
C ILE A 210 -6.84 3.74 9.86
N GLY A 211 -5.54 3.38 9.83
CA GLY A 211 -5.05 2.01 9.81
C GLY A 211 -4.51 1.58 11.17
N THR A 212 -4.59 0.30 11.47
CA THR A 212 -3.91 -0.33 12.59
C THR A 212 -3.76 -1.83 12.38
N GLY A 213 -2.76 -2.43 13.00
CA GLY A 213 -2.52 -3.86 12.90
C GLY A 213 -1.48 -4.38 13.89
N LEU A 214 -1.27 -5.67 13.82
CA LEU A 214 -0.26 -6.40 14.57
C LEU A 214 0.70 -7.09 13.60
N LEU A 215 1.99 -7.00 13.89
CA LEU A 215 3.07 -7.62 13.15
C LEU A 215 3.71 -8.68 14.05
N TYR A 216 3.95 -9.86 13.49
CA TYR A 216 4.68 -10.93 14.14
C TYR A 216 5.90 -11.31 13.30
N GLN A 217 7.08 -11.05 13.82
CA GLN A 217 8.37 -11.40 13.21
C GLN A 217 9.02 -12.57 13.98
N PRO A 218 8.79 -13.83 13.56
CA PRO A 218 9.41 -14.99 14.20
C PRO A 218 10.94 -15.00 14.10
N ASN A 219 11.47 -14.36 13.06
CA ASN A 219 12.90 -14.19 12.77
C ASN A 219 13.12 -12.95 11.89
N GLY A 220 14.39 -12.52 11.74
CA GLY A 220 14.78 -11.33 10.98
C GLY A 220 14.56 -11.37 9.46
N ASN A 221 13.81 -12.33 8.92
CA ASN A 221 13.51 -12.45 7.49
C ASN A 221 12.08 -12.88 7.19
N THR A 222 11.21 -12.89 8.20
CA THR A 222 9.81 -13.33 8.03
C THR A 222 8.91 -12.48 8.91
N GLN A 223 7.84 -11.96 8.33
CA GLN A 223 6.77 -11.26 9.04
C GLN A 223 5.42 -11.84 8.64
N ILE A 224 4.53 -11.98 9.61
CA ILE A 224 3.10 -12.21 9.42
C ILE A 224 2.39 -11.01 10.01
N ASP A 225 1.48 -10.44 9.27
CA ASP A 225 0.74 -9.26 9.71
C ASP A 225 -0.77 -9.46 9.56
N VAL A 226 -1.51 -8.78 10.40
CA VAL A 226 -2.97 -8.70 10.36
C VAL A 226 -3.40 -7.30 10.78
N GLY A 227 -4.28 -6.70 10.01
CA GLY A 227 -4.73 -5.35 10.29
C GLY A 227 -6.06 -4.99 9.64
N SER A 228 -6.44 -3.75 9.80
CA SER A 228 -7.60 -3.18 9.13
C SER A 228 -7.47 -1.67 8.97
N ASN A 229 -7.92 -1.17 7.82
CA ASN A 229 -8.14 0.24 7.58
C ASN A 229 -9.62 0.59 7.80
N PHE A 230 -9.89 1.73 8.39
CA PHE A 230 -11.21 2.24 8.73
C PHE A 230 -11.41 3.62 8.08
N GLY A 231 -12.38 3.72 7.20
CA GLY A 231 -12.68 4.98 6.53
C GLY A 231 -13.32 6.00 7.45
N VAL A 232 -12.84 7.22 7.40
CA VAL A 232 -13.35 8.36 8.16
C VAL A 232 -14.33 9.20 7.35
N THR A 233 -14.02 9.44 6.07
CA THR A 233 -14.85 10.23 5.16
C THR A 233 -15.89 9.37 4.44
N ARG A 234 -16.79 10.02 3.69
CA ARG A 234 -17.80 9.31 2.89
C ARG A 234 -17.22 8.60 1.67
N ALA A 235 -16.18 9.17 1.06
CA ALA A 235 -15.47 8.58 -0.07
C ALA A 235 -14.63 7.37 0.32
N SER A 236 -14.24 7.25 1.61
CA SER A 236 -13.46 6.11 2.08
C SER A 236 -14.29 4.84 2.16
N ASP A 237 -13.68 3.71 1.88
CA ASP A 237 -14.21 2.40 2.23
C ASP A 237 -14.52 2.34 3.73
N ARG A 238 -15.60 1.68 4.09
CA ARG A 238 -16.03 1.57 5.48
C ARG A 238 -15.02 0.82 6.34
N ILE A 239 -14.49 -0.27 5.81
CA ILE A 239 -13.53 -1.15 6.46
C ILE A 239 -12.74 -1.94 5.43
N ASN A 240 -11.47 -2.16 5.70
CA ASN A 240 -10.59 -2.96 4.86
C ASN A 240 -9.67 -3.84 5.73
N PRO A 241 -10.13 -5.01 6.25
CA PRO A 241 -9.29 -5.99 6.93
C PRO A 241 -8.40 -6.75 5.96
N PHE A 242 -7.20 -7.09 6.41
CA PHE A 242 -6.22 -7.85 5.64
C PHE A 242 -5.37 -8.75 6.52
N VAL A 243 -4.73 -9.71 5.88
CA VAL A 243 -3.69 -10.57 6.45
C VAL A 243 -2.60 -10.78 5.41
N GLY A 244 -1.35 -10.68 5.83
CA GLY A 244 -0.21 -10.77 4.93
C GLY A 244 0.95 -11.57 5.48
N LEU A 245 1.89 -11.78 4.57
CA LEU A 245 3.13 -12.49 4.82
C LEU A 245 4.26 -11.81 4.04
N THR A 246 5.34 -11.49 4.74
CA THR A 246 6.58 -11.04 4.11
C THR A 246 7.70 -12.04 4.35
N LYS A 247 8.51 -12.30 3.32
CA LYS A 247 9.66 -13.19 3.38
C LYS A 247 10.81 -12.67 2.55
N ARG A 248 12.00 -12.52 3.19
CA ARG A 248 13.28 -12.19 2.53
C ARG A 248 14.17 -13.43 2.42
N PHE A 249 14.89 -13.55 1.28
CA PHE A 249 15.79 -14.63 0.90
C PHE A 249 17.19 -14.11 0.55
#